data_69e2527c20eb7057f0e38ad291aebe38
#
_entry.id   69e2527c20eb7057f0e38ad291aebe38
#
_cell.length_a   1.000
_cell.length_b   1.000
_cell.length_c   1.000
_cell.angle_alpha   90.00
_cell.angle_beta   90.00
_cell.angle_gamma   90.00
#
_symmetry.space_group_name_H-M   'P 1'
#
loop_
_entity.id
_entity.type
_entity.pdbx_description
1 polymer ?
#
loop_
_entity_poly.entity_id
_entity_poly.type
_entity_poly.pdbx_seq_one_letter_code
_entity_poly.pdbx_strand_id
1 'polypeptide(L)'
;MKGLMDWLRALKYALGSVQVQILLALTFSQIGIATVFYHWIEQWSWVDAFYFSVITIATVGYGDFSPKTDAGKLFTVFYILLGIGLFVTATATLASQFLAAAKEEIRRKRDRGE
;
A
#
# COMPACT_ATOMS: atom_id res chain seq x y z
N MET A 1 -20.92 -4.06 -16.76
CA MET A 1 -20.28 -5.36 -16.52
C MET A 1 -18.90 -5.50 -17.15
N LYS A 2 -18.71 -5.00 -18.38
CA LYS A 2 -17.40 -5.01 -19.01
C LYS A 2 -16.34 -4.28 -18.17
N GLY A 3 -16.66 -3.13 -17.60
CA GLY A 3 -15.74 -2.35 -16.76
C GLY A 3 -15.28 -3.11 -15.54
N LEU A 4 -16.19 -3.84 -14.87
CA LEU A 4 -15.85 -4.64 -13.70
C LEU A 4 -14.95 -5.81 -14.07
N MET A 5 -15.25 -6.51 -15.18
CA MET A 5 -14.42 -7.62 -15.66
C MET A 5 -13.03 -7.14 -16.04
N ASP A 6 -12.94 -6.00 -16.71
CA ASP A 6 -11.66 -5.40 -17.09
C ASP A 6 -10.83 -5.01 -15.87
N TRP A 7 -11.49 -4.45 -14.85
CA TRP A 7 -10.83 -4.09 -13.60
C TRP A 7 -10.31 -5.34 -12.87
N LEU A 8 -11.11 -6.40 -12.83
CA LEU A 8 -10.71 -7.66 -12.21
C LEU A 8 -9.53 -8.31 -12.95
N ARG A 9 -9.52 -8.23 -14.26
CA ARG A 9 -8.40 -8.75 -15.07
C ARG A 9 -7.12 -7.95 -14.81
N ALA A 10 -7.23 -6.62 -14.76
CA ALA A 10 -6.10 -5.76 -14.46
C ALA A 10 -5.55 -6.05 -13.07
N LEU A 11 -6.43 -6.22 -12.08
CA LEU A 11 -6.04 -6.57 -10.72
C LEU A 11 -5.35 -7.94 -10.68
N LYS A 12 -5.90 -8.92 -11.38
CA LYS A 12 -5.33 -10.26 -11.46
C LYS A 12 -3.95 -10.23 -12.10
N TYR A 13 -3.80 -9.46 -13.17
CA TYR A 13 -2.52 -9.27 -13.86
C TYR A 13 -1.48 -8.64 -12.93
N ALA A 14 -1.86 -7.57 -12.23
CA ALA A 14 -0.98 -6.87 -11.30
C ALA A 14 -0.55 -7.78 -10.15
N LEU A 15 -1.50 -8.51 -9.53
CA LEU A 15 -1.22 -9.40 -8.42
C LEU A 15 -0.42 -10.64 -8.84
N GLY A 16 -0.41 -10.98 -10.14
CA GLY A 16 0.41 -12.04 -10.67
C GLY A 16 1.88 -11.67 -10.84
N SER A 17 2.20 -10.38 -10.79
CA SER A 17 3.58 -9.91 -10.92
C SER A 17 4.35 -10.19 -9.63
N VAL A 18 5.54 -10.79 -9.76
CA VAL A 18 6.42 -11.06 -8.61
C VAL A 18 6.84 -9.76 -7.93
N GLN A 19 7.13 -8.73 -8.71
CA GLN A 19 7.52 -7.41 -8.18
C GLN A 19 6.41 -6.82 -7.30
N VAL A 20 5.16 -6.87 -7.76
CA VAL A 20 4.02 -6.37 -7.00
C VAL A 20 3.83 -7.19 -5.73
N GLN A 21 3.95 -8.52 -5.82
CA GLN A 21 3.80 -9.39 -4.65
C GLN A 21 4.85 -9.09 -3.58
N ILE A 22 6.09 -8.88 -3.98
CA ILE A 22 7.18 -8.53 -3.04
C ILE A 22 6.90 -7.18 -2.38
N LEU A 23 6.54 -6.17 -3.17
CA LEU A 23 6.28 -4.84 -2.65
C LEU A 23 5.09 -4.82 -1.68
N LEU A 24 4.01 -5.53 -2.02
CA LEU A 24 2.85 -5.65 -1.13
C LEU A 24 3.21 -6.40 0.16
N ALA A 25 3.98 -7.48 0.04
CA ALA A 25 4.39 -8.26 1.21
C ALA A 25 5.25 -7.41 2.15
N LEU A 26 6.19 -6.63 1.62
CA LEU A 26 7.03 -5.74 2.41
C LEU A 26 6.20 -4.64 3.08
N THR A 27 5.25 -4.05 2.35
CA THR A 27 4.38 -3.01 2.88
C THR A 27 3.52 -3.54 4.02
N PHE A 28 2.87 -4.68 3.83
CA PHE A 28 2.05 -5.29 4.88
C PHE A 28 2.87 -5.73 6.07
N SER A 29 4.08 -6.26 5.84
CA SER A 29 5.00 -6.62 6.92
C SER A 29 5.38 -5.41 7.76
N GLN A 30 5.66 -4.30 7.11
CA GLN A 30 6.01 -3.06 7.79
C GLN A 30 4.85 -2.53 8.61
N ILE A 31 3.64 -2.56 8.07
CA ILE A 31 2.42 -2.17 8.80
C ILE A 31 2.23 -3.07 10.02
N GLY A 32 2.42 -4.39 9.85
CA GLY A 32 2.31 -5.34 10.94
C GLY A 32 3.30 -5.09 12.06
N ILE A 33 4.57 -4.85 11.71
CA ILE A 33 5.62 -4.55 12.69
C ILE A 33 5.27 -3.26 13.44
N ALA A 34 4.84 -2.22 12.73
CA ALA A 34 4.46 -0.96 13.34
C ALA A 34 3.25 -1.13 14.28
N THR A 35 2.27 -1.93 13.88
CA THR A 35 1.09 -2.21 14.70
C THR A 35 1.49 -2.82 16.04
N VAL A 36 2.36 -3.85 16.02
CA VAL A 36 2.85 -4.49 17.23
C VAL A 36 3.62 -3.48 18.08
N PHE A 37 4.51 -2.71 17.46
CA PHE A 37 5.32 -1.72 18.17
C PHE A 37 4.45 -0.69 18.89
N TYR A 38 3.51 -0.07 18.20
CA TYR A 38 2.65 0.96 18.76
C TYR A 38 1.72 0.39 19.84
N HIS A 39 1.23 -0.82 19.65
CA HIS A 39 0.40 -1.46 20.66
C HIS A 39 1.13 -1.54 22.02
N TRP A 40 2.38 -1.99 22.00
CA TRP A 40 3.13 -2.18 23.24
C TRP A 40 3.77 -0.89 23.76
N ILE A 41 4.28 -0.05 22.89
CA ILE A 41 5.03 1.16 23.31
C ILE A 41 4.09 2.30 23.69
N GLU A 42 3.06 2.56 22.85
CA GLU A 42 2.10 3.64 23.11
C GLU A 42 0.89 3.16 23.89
N GLN A 43 0.77 1.86 24.10
CA GLN A 43 -0.35 1.24 24.83
C GLN A 43 -1.70 1.49 24.14
N TRP A 44 -1.69 1.52 22.84
CA TRP A 44 -2.90 1.62 22.01
C TRP A 44 -3.53 0.25 21.82
N SER A 45 -4.83 0.21 21.56
CA SER A 45 -5.48 -1.04 21.17
C SER A 45 -4.87 -1.53 19.84
N TRP A 46 -5.06 -2.82 19.56
CA TRP A 46 -4.59 -3.38 18.28
C TRP A 46 -5.20 -2.65 17.10
N VAL A 47 -6.49 -2.30 17.18
CA VAL A 47 -7.19 -1.58 16.11
C VAL A 47 -6.63 -0.17 15.94
N ASP A 48 -6.42 0.55 17.04
CA ASP A 48 -5.88 1.90 17.00
C ASP A 48 -4.45 1.92 16.46
N ALA A 49 -3.63 0.96 16.88
CA ALA A 49 -2.25 0.83 16.40
C ALA A 49 -2.21 0.51 14.90
N PHE A 50 -3.06 -0.39 14.45
CA PHE A 50 -3.17 -0.73 13.03
C PHE A 50 -3.67 0.46 12.21
N TYR A 51 -4.72 1.11 12.69
CA TYR A 51 -5.29 2.31 12.06
C TYR A 51 -4.23 3.40 11.89
N PHE A 52 -3.50 3.73 12.96
CA PHE A 52 -2.45 4.75 12.91
C PHE A 52 -1.36 4.36 11.92
N SER A 53 -0.94 3.10 11.93
CA SER A 53 0.11 2.62 11.03
C SER A 53 -0.29 2.78 9.57
N VAL A 54 -1.54 2.49 9.23
CA VAL A 54 -2.05 2.61 7.86
C VAL A 54 -2.20 4.06 7.43
N ILE A 55 -2.83 4.91 8.25
CA ILE A 55 -3.04 6.31 7.87
C ILE A 55 -1.73 7.09 7.81
N THR A 56 -0.71 6.62 8.52
CA THR A 56 0.61 7.25 8.50
C THR A 56 1.37 6.88 7.24
N ILE A 57 1.43 5.60 6.91
CA ILE A 57 2.14 5.14 5.71
C ILE A 57 1.44 5.62 4.43
N ALA A 58 0.12 5.73 4.46
CA ALA A 58 -0.68 6.23 3.34
C ALA A 58 -0.69 7.76 3.25
N THR A 59 0.03 8.45 4.11
CA THR A 59 0.15 9.91 4.16
C THR A 59 -1.14 10.65 4.48
N VAL A 60 -2.13 9.96 5.05
CA VAL A 60 -3.40 10.59 5.45
C VAL A 60 -3.22 11.46 6.69
N GLY A 61 -2.69 10.86 7.76
CA GLY A 61 -2.30 11.57 8.97
C GLY A 61 -3.37 12.46 9.58
N TYR A 62 -4.49 11.87 10.00
CA TYR A 62 -5.59 12.66 10.58
C TYR A 62 -5.20 13.42 11.85
N GLY A 63 -4.21 12.94 12.60
CA GLY A 63 -3.79 13.60 13.83
C GLY A 63 -4.62 13.25 15.05
N ASP A 64 -5.58 12.33 14.93
CA ASP A 64 -6.38 11.84 16.03
C ASP A 64 -5.57 10.96 16.99
N PHE A 65 -4.55 10.27 16.48
CA PHE A 65 -3.56 9.54 17.23
C PHE A 65 -2.18 10.05 16.88
N SER A 66 -1.34 10.24 17.88
CA SER A 66 0.06 10.57 17.65
C SER A 66 0.90 9.99 18.78
N PRO A 67 2.15 9.55 18.50
CA PRO A 67 3.00 8.99 19.54
C PRO A 67 3.30 10.02 20.64
N LYS A 68 3.23 9.57 21.89
CA LYS A 68 3.51 10.39 23.07
C LYS A 68 4.90 10.12 23.61
N THR A 69 5.41 8.89 23.45
CA THR A 69 6.72 8.52 23.96
C THR A 69 7.82 8.93 22.99
N ASP A 70 9.01 9.17 23.49
CA ASP A 70 10.17 9.47 22.65
C ASP A 70 10.51 8.27 21.76
N ALA A 71 10.42 7.07 22.30
CA ALA A 71 10.64 5.84 21.52
C ALA A 71 9.66 5.74 20.36
N GLY A 72 8.38 6.02 20.61
CA GLY A 72 7.35 6.01 19.59
C GLY A 72 7.59 7.06 18.50
N LYS A 73 7.99 8.26 18.93
CA LYS A 73 8.29 9.34 18.00
C LYS A 73 9.48 9.01 17.10
N LEU A 74 10.56 8.49 17.68
CA LEU A 74 11.74 8.11 16.91
C LEU A 74 11.44 6.95 15.95
N PHE A 75 10.71 5.95 16.41
CA PHE A 75 10.28 4.86 15.55
C PHE A 75 9.44 5.39 14.38
N THR A 76 8.55 6.34 14.65
CA THR A 76 7.70 6.94 13.63
C THR A 76 8.53 7.64 12.55
N VAL A 77 9.61 8.33 12.93
CA VAL A 77 10.50 8.96 11.95
C VAL A 77 11.06 7.92 10.99
N PHE A 78 11.62 6.82 11.50
CA PHE A 78 12.15 5.75 10.67
C PHE A 78 11.05 5.07 9.86
N TYR A 79 9.90 4.85 10.48
CA TYR A 79 8.75 4.24 9.83
C TYR A 79 8.30 5.06 8.62
N ILE A 80 8.21 6.39 8.79
CA ILE A 80 7.80 7.29 7.70
C ILE A 80 8.84 7.29 6.58
N LEU A 81 10.12 7.42 6.93
CA LEU A 81 11.18 7.48 5.91
C LEU A 81 11.25 6.21 5.08
N LEU A 82 11.13 5.05 5.71
CA LEU A 82 11.16 3.76 5.00
C LEU A 82 9.81 3.43 4.39
N GLY A 83 8.73 3.70 5.14
CA GLY A 83 7.38 3.27 4.79
C GLY A 83 6.78 4.05 3.63
N ILE A 84 6.94 5.36 3.61
CA ILE A 84 6.38 6.18 2.54
C ILE A 84 7.04 5.82 1.21
N GLY A 85 8.37 5.65 1.21
CA GLY A 85 9.08 5.22 0.01
C GLY A 85 8.57 3.89 -0.51
N LEU A 86 8.42 2.92 0.37
CA LEU A 86 7.92 1.59 0.01
C LEU A 86 6.46 1.64 -0.45
N PHE A 87 5.61 2.36 0.29
CA PHE A 87 4.18 2.50 -0.04
C PHE A 87 3.99 3.19 -1.39
N VAL A 88 4.71 4.29 -1.64
CA VAL A 88 4.62 5.02 -2.91
C VAL A 88 5.08 4.13 -4.07
N THR A 89 6.17 3.39 -3.88
CA THR A 89 6.68 2.47 -4.90
C THR A 89 5.67 1.37 -5.19
N ALA A 90 5.07 0.78 -4.16
CA ALA A 90 4.06 -0.26 -4.32
C ALA A 90 2.83 0.27 -5.06
N THR A 91 2.35 1.45 -4.68
CA THR A 91 1.19 2.08 -5.32
C THR A 91 1.48 2.45 -6.77
N ALA A 92 2.66 3.02 -7.03
CA ALA A 92 3.07 3.39 -8.38
C ALA A 92 3.23 2.15 -9.27
N THR A 93 3.78 1.07 -8.73
CA THR A 93 3.94 -0.19 -9.46
C THR A 93 2.58 -0.80 -9.81
N LEU A 94 1.65 -0.81 -8.85
CA LEU A 94 0.28 -1.25 -9.10
C LEU A 94 -0.38 -0.42 -10.20
N ALA A 95 -0.27 0.90 -10.12
CA ALA A 95 -0.83 1.80 -11.13
C ALA A 95 -0.22 1.52 -12.51
N SER A 96 1.10 1.30 -12.59
CA SER A 96 1.80 0.93 -13.83
C SER A 96 1.24 -0.35 -14.43
N GLN A 97 1.01 -1.36 -13.59
CA GLN A 97 0.49 -2.65 -14.04
C GLN A 97 -0.94 -2.51 -14.57
N PHE A 98 -1.77 -1.70 -13.90
CA PHE A 98 -3.12 -1.41 -14.38
C PHE A 98 -3.08 -0.69 -15.74
N LEU A 99 -2.18 0.29 -15.90
CA LEU A 99 -2.01 1.01 -17.17
C LEU A 99 -1.51 0.09 -18.26
N ALA A 100 -0.56 -0.80 -17.96
CA ALA A 100 -0.05 -1.77 -18.92
C ALA A 100 -1.15 -2.70 -19.42
N ALA A 101 -2.00 -3.19 -18.51
CA ALA A 101 -3.13 -4.04 -18.86
C ALA A 101 -4.14 -3.29 -19.75
N ALA A 102 -4.43 -2.03 -19.41
CA ALA A 102 -5.35 -1.20 -20.20
C ALA A 102 -4.80 -0.92 -21.60
N LYS A 103 -3.50 -0.59 -21.70
CA LYS A 103 -2.84 -0.36 -22.99
C LYS A 103 -2.85 -1.60 -23.87
N GLU A 104 -2.60 -2.76 -23.28
CA GLU A 104 -2.62 -4.04 -23.99
C GLU A 104 -4.00 -4.31 -24.59
N GLU A 105 -5.05 -4.05 -23.81
CA GLU A 105 -6.42 -4.25 -24.27
C GLU A 105 -6.79 -3.29 -25.41
N ILE A 106 -6.39 -2.02 -25.29
CA ILE A 106 -6.60 -1.02 -26.35
C ILE A 106 -5.88 -1.44 -27.63
N ARG A 107 -4.64 -1.91 -27.52
CA ARG A 107 -3.87 -2.38 -28.65
C ARG A 107 -4.54 -3.57 -29.33
N ARG A 108 -5.04 -4.53 -28.54
CA ARG A 108 -5.77 -5.69 -29.08
C ARG A 108 -7.00 -5.27 -29.86
N LYS A 109 -7.77 -4.32 -29.32
CA LYS A 109 -8.97 -3.81 -29.99
C LYS A 109 -8.61 -3.12 -31.32
N ARG A 110 -7.54 -2.31 -31.30
CA ARG A 110 -7.06 -1.62 -32.51
C ARG A 110 -6.60 -2.61 -33.57
N ASP A 111 -5.87 -3.66 -33.18
CA ASP A 111 -5.38 -4.68 -34.12
C ASP A 111 -6.51 -5.49 -34.71
N ARG A 112 -7.65 -5.62 -34.00
CA ARG A 112 -8.85 -6.29 -34.53
C ARG A 112 -9.74 -5.38 -35.36
N GLY A 113 -9.37 -4.11 -35.56
CA GLY A 113 -10.15 -3.14 -36.31
C GLY A 113 -11.38 -2.62 -35.62
N GLU A 114 -11.40 -2.69 -34.28
CA GLU A 114 -12.52 -2.20 -33.45
C GLU A 114 -12.38 -0.74 -33.07
#